data_659867cac7d206b338d7315b18794318
#
_entry.id   659867cac7d206b338d7315b18794318
#
_cell.length_a   1.000
_cell.length_b   1.000
_cell.length_c   1.000
_cell.angle_alpha   90.00
_cell.angle_beta   90.00
_cell.angle_gamma   90.00
#
_symmetry.space_group_name_H-M   'P 1'
#
loop_
_entity.id
_entity.type
_entity.pdbx_description
1 polymer ?
#
loop_
_entity_poly.entity_id
_entity_poly.type
_entity_poly.pdbx_seq_one_letter_code
_entity_poly.pdbx_strand_id
1 'polypeptide(L)'
;GGTKYQENVQTTLIPAGGAAMMEFHMEVPGSYVLVDHSIFRAFNKGALAILKADGPEDKTIYSGKEVDAVYLGDQAAGTSRAPVAAAAASAKTGNLTKEEQIAAGKVLFAGTCSTCHQPDGAGLPGVFPPLAGSDFIKANPKRVPQIILHGLVGPVKVNGKDYNSNMPPMSQLTDDEVANIGTYVLNSWGNPGGQVSKADAAAARAAKPANGSDGH
;
A
#
# COMPACT_ATOMS: atom_id res chain seq x y z
N GLY A 1 -0.89 16.41 39.57
CA GLY A 1 0.04 16.22 38.46
C GLY A 1 1.33 15.62 38.98
N GLY A 2 1.89 14.64 38.27
CA GLY A 2 3.18 14.03 38.60
C GLY A 2 4.29 15.04 38.46
N THR A 3 5.25 15.01 39.39
CA THR A 3 6.43 15.88 39.38
C THR A 3 7.62 15.27 38.58
N LYS A 4 7.41 14.13 37.95
CA LYS A 4 8.44 13.45 37.17
C LYS A 4 8.00 13.34 35.73
N TYR A 5 8.86 13.80 34.84
CA TYR A 5 8.74 13.55 33.39
C TYR A 5 9.19 12.13 33.07
N GLN A 6 8.59 11.55 32.03
CA GLN A 6 9.13 10.35 31.42
C GLN A 6 10.19 10.80 30.41
N GLU A 7 11.37 10.19 30.48
CA GLU A 7 12.49 10.52 29.60
C GLU A 7 12.78 9.33 28.66
N ASN A 8 13.30 9.60 27.48
CA ASN A 8 13.66 8.60 26.46
C ASN A 8 12.48 7.72 26.02
N VAL A 9 11.31 8.33 25.84
CA VAL A 9 10.07 7.63 25.48
C VAL A 9 9.85 7.69 23.98
N GLN A 10 9.73 6.54 23.34
CA GLN A 10 9.43 6.45 21.89
C GLN A 10 7.94 6.53 21.59
N THR A 11 7.11 6.10 22.52
CA THR A 11 5.65 6.04 22.34
C THR A 11 4.96 6.53 23.61
N THR A 12 4.02 7.46 23.46
CA THR A 12 3.23 8.00 24.57
C THR A 12 1.77 7.60 24.42
N LEU A 13 1.18 7.07 25.50
CA LEU A 13 -0.23 6.74 25.53
C LEU A 13 -1.06 8.02 25.75
N ILE A 14 -1.97 8.30 24.81
CA ILE A 14 -2.96 9.36 24.96
C ILE A 14 -4.33 8.70 25.01
N PRO A 15 -5.00 8.65 26.16
CA PRO A 15 -6.33 8.06 26.27
C PRO A 15 -7.37 8.91 25.53
N ALA A 16 -8.51 8.31 25.19
CA ALA A 16 -9.62 9.01 24.55
C ALA A 16 -10.04 10.23 25.40
N GLY A 17 -10.15 11.40 24.77
CA GLY A 17 -10.45 12.66 25.44
C GLY A 17 -9.30 13.24 26.26
N GLY A 18 -8.13 12.60 26.28
CA GLY A 18 -6.93 13.08 26.95
C GLY A 18 -6.02 13.88 26.03
N ALA A 19 -4.99 14.47 26.64
CA ALA A 19 -3.91 15.16 25.95
C ALA A 19 -2.56 14.83 26.60
N ALA A 20 -1.49 14.92 25.84
CA ALA A 20 -0.13 14.84 26.35
C ALA A 20 0.68 16.03 25.83
N MET A 21 1.58 16.52 26.67
CA MET A 21 2.58 17.49 26.27
C MET A 21 3.92 16.76 26.18
N MET A 22 4.58 16.89 25.03
CA MET A 22 5.88 16.29 24.77
C MET A 22 6.86 17.38 24.45
N GLU A 23 8.03 17.33 25.11
CA GLU A 23 9.15 18.20 24.83
C GLU A 23 10.29 17.34 24.30
N PHE A 24 10.85 17.71 23.16
CA PHE A 24 11.94 16.98 22.53
C PHE A 24 12.84 17.94 21.75
N HIS A 25 14.09 17.56 21.61
CA HIS A 25 15.08 18.27 20.82
C HIS A 25 15.31 17.53 19.49
N MET A 26 15.34 18.29 18.39
CA MET A 26 15.60 17.75 17.06
C MET A 26 17.03 18.10 16.69
N GLU A 27 17.89 17.10 16.68
CA GLU A 27 19.32 17.28 16.34
C GLU A 27 19.56 17.31 14.82
N VAL A 28 18.64 16.71 14.08
CA VAL A 28 18.77 16.55 12.62
C VAL A 28 17.55 17.15 11.93
N PRO A 29 17.74 18.03 10.94
CA PRO A 29 16.61 18.47 10.12
C PRO A 29 16.05 17.33 9.29
N GLY A 30 14.74 17.32 9.03
CA GLY A 30 14.11 16.28 8.26
C GLY A 30 12.59 16.21 8.48
N SER A 31 11.98 15.20 7.87
CA SER A 31 10.56 14.93 8.00
C SER A 31 10.34 13.74 8.93
N TYR A 32 9.65 13.96 10.04
CA TYR A 32 9.39 12.97 11.07
C TYR A 32 7.92 12.63 11.10
N VAL A 33 7.61 11.35 11.02
CA VAL A 33 6.22 10.87 11.01
C VAL A 33 5.76 10.61 12.44
N LEU A 34 4.70 11.30 12.84
CA LEU A 34 3.96 11.00 14.06
C LEU A 34 2.78 10.11 13.67
N VAL A 35 2.75 8.91 14.18
CA VAL A 35 1.74 7.91 13.80
C VAL A 35 1.00 7.38 15.02
N ASP A 36 -0.33 7.30 14.92
CA ASP A 36 -1.13 6.54 15.88
C ASP A 36 -0.86 5.05 15.68
N HIS A 37 -0.29 4.40 16.71
CA HIS A 37 0.04 2.98 16.66
C HIS A 37 -1.19 2.05 16.63
N SER A 38 -2.40 2.57 16.72
CA SER A 38 -3.58 1.88 16.20
C SER A 38 -3.58 2.01 14.68
N ILE A 39 -2.84 1.12 14.03
CA ILE A 39 -2.46 1.18 12.61
C ILE A 39 -3.66 1.45 11.68
N PHE A 40 -4.81 0.83 11.97
CA PHE A 40 -6.04 1.08 11.20
C PHE A 40 -6.54 2.54 11.32
N ARG A 41 -6.32 3.22 12.45
CA ARG A 41 -6.64 4.64 12.57
C ARG A 41 -5.63 5.51 11.84
N ALA A 42 -4.36 5.15 11.90
CA ALA A 42 -3.31 5.89 11.21
C ALA A 42 -3.58 5.97 9.71
N PHE A 43 -3.77 4.83 9.06
CA PHE A 43 -3.90 4.78 7.62
C PHE A 43 -5.34 5.02 7.11
N ASN A 44 -6.36 4.48 7.82
CA ASN A 44 -7.74 4.56 7.32
C ASN A 44 -8.48 5.83 7.76
N LYS A 45 -8.03 6.50 8.84
CA LYS A 45 -8.66 7.71 9.37
C LYS A 45 -7.72 8.91 9.40
N GLY A 46 -6.53 8.78 8.83
CA GLY A 46 -5.56 9.86 8.77
C GLY A 46 -4.99 10.27 10.13
N ALA A 47 -4.95 9.36 11.12
CA ALA A 47 -4.36 9.63 12.43
C ALA A 47 -2.82 9.57 12.36
N LEU A 48 -2.26 10.32 11.44
CA LEU A 48 -0.82 10.52 11.26
C LEU A 48 -0.55 11.99 10.95
N ALA A 49 0.63 12.45 11.31
CA ALA A 49 1.10 13.80 11.01
C ALA A 49 2.57 13.76 10.60
N ILE A 50 3.02 14.76 9.88
CA ILE A 50 4.42 14.95 9.55
C ILE A 50 4.90 16.20 10.27
N LEU A 51 5.91 16.04 11.14
CA LEU A 51 6.65 17.14 11.73
C LEU A 51 7.87 17.41 10.86
N LYS A 52 7.93 18.60 10.29
CA LYS A 52 9.09 19.04 9.52
C LYS A 52 10.01 19.88 10.40
N ALA A 53 11.25 19.44 10.55
CA ALA A 53 12.30 20.19 11.23
C ALA A 53 13.20 20.81 10.15
N ASP A 54 13.29 22.12 10.12
CA ASP A 54 14.17 22.87 9.22
C ASP A 54 15.45 23.27 9.97
N GLY A 55 16.59 23.16 9.30
CA GLY A 55 17.89 23.51 9.88
C GLY A 55 19.05 23.18 8.95
N PRO A 56 20.29 23.47 9.35
CA PRO A 56 21.46 23.04 8.59
C PRO A 56 21.58 21.52 8.56
N GLU A 57 21.93 20.96 7.41
CA GLU A 57 22.13 19.51 7.28
C GLU A 57 23.25 19.03 8.21
N ASP A 58 22.99 17.97 8.96
CA ASP A 58 24.03 17.23 9.67
C ASP A 58 24.42 15.97 8.89
N LYS A 59 25.48 16.12 8.09
CA LYS A 59 25.99 15.05 7.23
C LYS A 59 26.65 13.90 7.98
N THR A 60 26.89 14.04 9.28
CA THR A 60 27.46 12.99 10.12
C THR A 60 26.40 11.98 10.56
N ILE A 61 25.17 12.43 10.70
CA ILE A 61 24.01 11.61 11.13
C ILE A 61 23.12 11.28 9.94
N TYR A 62 22.90 12.26 9.05
CA TYR A 62 22.01 12.11 7.91
C TYR A 62 22.53 12.85 6.69
N SER A 63 22.60 12.16 5.55
CA SER A 63 23.21 12.72 4.33
C SER A 63 22.37 13.79 3.62
N GLY A 64 21.15 14.06 4.09
CA GLY A 64 20.21 15.01 3.48
C GLY A 64 19.65 14.56 2.13
N LYS A 65 20.10 13.44 1.59
CA LYS A 65 19.53 12.87 0.37
C LYS A 65 18.36 11.97 0.78
N GLU A 66 17.16 12.41 0.48
CA GLU A 66 16.02 11.52 0.40
C GLU A 66 16.32 10.53 -0.73
N VAL A 67 16.80 9.35 -0.37
CA VAL A 67 16.91 8.25 -1.32
C VAL A 67 15.52 7.63 -1.41
N ASP A 68 14.75 8.11 -2.36
CA ASP A 68 13.43 7.56 -2.70
C ASP A 68 13.60 6.20 -3.42
N ALA A 69 14.36 5.31 -2.79
CA ALA A 69 14.63 3.99 -3.31
C ALA A 69 14.20 2.94 -2.29
N VAL A 70 13.39 2.01 -2.74
CA VAL A 70 13.06 0.81 -1.96
C VAL A 70 14.36 0.04 -1.68
N TYR A 71 14.70 -0.14 -0.41
CA TYR A 71 15.83 -0.98 -0.02
C TYR A 71 15.55 -2.43 -0.40
N LEU A 72 16.33 -2.97 -1.30
CA LEU A 72 16.19 -4.33 -1.82
C LEU A 72 17.20 -5.32 -1.19
N GLY A 73 17.85 -4.93 -0.08
CA GLY A 73 18.91 -5.73 0.54
C GLY A 73 20.15 -5.87 -0.34
N ASP A 74 20.97 -6.87 -0.05
CA ASP A 74 22.26 -7.10 -0.73
C ASP A 74 22.15 -7.50 -2.21
N GLN A 75 20.92 -7.72 -2.72
CA GLN A 75 20.69 -8.00 -4.15
C GLN A 75 20.83 -6.75 -5.04
N ALA A 76 20.95 -5.56 -4.45
CA ALA A 76 21.05 -4.28 -5.17
C ALA A 76 22.46 -3.89 -5.59
N ALA A 77 23.49 -4.65 -5.23
CA ALA A 77 24.89 -4.29 -5.47
C ALA A 77 25.35 -4.34 -6.95
N GLY A 78 24.46 -4.59 -7.89
CA GLY A 78 24.81 -4.74 -9.30
C GLY A 78 24.05 -3.86 -10.30
N THR A 79 23.03 -3.14 -9.91
CA THR A 79 22.26 -2.34 -10.85
C THR A 79 22.00 -0.93 -10.34
N SER A 80 22.62 0.04 -10.99
CA SER A 80 22.27 1.47 -10.89
C SER A 80 20.77 1.62 -11.22
N ARG A 81 19.93 1.71 -10.20
CA ARG A 81 18.50 1.86 -10.36
C ARG A 81 18.12 3.34 -10.24
N ALA A 82 17.48 3.85 -11.28
CA ALA A 82 16.87 5.17 -11.24
C ALA A 82 15.84 5.28 -10.10
N PRO A 83 15.68 6.47 -9.48
CA PRO A 83 14.73 6.69 -8.39
C PRO A 83 13.32 6.27 -8.76
N VAL A 84 12.58 5.70 -7.79
CA VAL A 84 11.18 5.22 -8.01
C VAL A 84 10.25 6.37 -8.42
N ALA A 85 10.56 7.60 -8.00
CA ALA A 85 9.88 8.80 -8.49
C ALA A 85 10.05 9.00 -10.01
N ALA A 86 11.23 8.61 -10.57
CA ALA A 86 11.43 8.61 -12.02
C ALA A 86 10.71 7.46 -12.72
N ALA A 87 10.45 6.35 -12.02
CA ALA A 87 9.63 5.26 -12.56
C ALA A 87 8.13 5.63 -12.57
N ALA A 88 7.66 6.38 -11.59
CA ALA A 88 6.32 6.98 -11.61
C ALA A 88 6.19 8.07 -12.69
N ALA A 89 7.26 8.86 -12.89
CA ALA A 89 7.31 9.89 -13.94
C ALA A 89 7.59 9.30 -15.35
N SER A 90 8.11 8.08 -15.43
CA SER A 90 8.32 7.35 -16.69
C SER A 90 7.18 6.37 -17.00
N ALA A 91 6.08 6.39 -16.25
CA ALA A 91 4.85 5.78 -16.71
C ALA A 91 4.48 6.50 -18.01
N LYS A 92 4.87 5.91 -19.15
CA LYS A 92 4.37 6.30 -20.45
C LYS A 92 2.85 6.37 -20.30
N THR A 93 2.30 7.56 -20.31
CA THR A 93 0.86 7.79 -20.45
C THR A 93 0.50 7.34 -21.88
N GLY A 94 0.17 6.07 -22.02
CA GLY A 94 -0.12 5.46 -23.31
C GLY A 94 -0.29 3.96 -23.14
N ASN A 95 -0.86 3.29 -24.09
CA ASN A 95 -1.13 1.86 -24.07
C ASN A 95 0.16 1.05 -23.84
N LEU A 96 0.41 0.73 -22.56
CA LEU A 96 1.49 -0.19 -22.19
C LEU A 96 1.18 -1.59 -22.73
N THR A 97 2.21 -2.30 -23.15
CA THR A 97 2.07 -3.73 -23.41
C THR A 97 1.72 -4.47 -22.12
N LYS A 98 1.21 -5.67 -22.25
CA LYS A 98 0.88 -6.51 -21.08
C LYS A 98 2.10 -6.73 -20.18
N GLU A 99 3.25 -6.96 -20.76
CA GLU A 99 4.52 -7.19 -20.07
C GLU A 99 4.98 -5.94 -19.31
N GLU A 100 4.85 -4.76 -19.93
CA GLU A 100 5.15 -3.48 -19.30
C GLU A 100 4.18 -3.20 -18.13
N GLN A 101 2.90 -3.51 -18.29
CA GLN A 101 1.91 -3.40 -17.20
C GLN A 101 2.23 -4.35 -16.04
N ILE A 102 2.62 -5.60 -16.32
CA ILE A 102 3.02 -6.56 -15.28
C ILE A 102 4.21 -6.03 -14.51
N ALA A 103 5.23 -5.50 -15.19
CA ALA A 103 6.41 -4.95 -14.54
C ALA A 103 6.09 -3.73 -13.67
N ALA A 104 5.30 -2.78 -14.18
CA ALA A 104 4.85 -1.60 -13.44
C ALA A 104 3.94 -2.00 -12.27
N GLY A 105 2.99 -2.90 -12.50
CA GLY A 105 2.07 -3.40 -11.48
C GLY A 105 2.76 -4.12 -10.34
N LYS A 106 3.84 -4.86 -10.62
CA LYS A 106 4.67 -5.50 -9.58
C LYS A 106 5.26 -4.49 -8.60
N VAL A 107 5.76 -3.36 -9.10
CA VAL A 107 6.33 -2.29 -8.26
C VAL A 107 5.24 -1.65 -7.41
N LEU A 108 4.10 -1.31 -8.01
CA LEU A 108 2.96 -0.72 -7.31
C LEU A 108 2.38 -1.67 -6.25
N PHE A 109 2.26 -2.95 -6.60
CA PHE A 109 1.80 -3.99 -5.67
C PHE A 109 2.72 -4.11 -4.45
N ALA A 110 4.02 -4.11 -4.65
CA ALA A 110 5.01 -4.18 -3.56
C ALA A 110 4.89 -3.00 -2.59
N GLY A 111 4.60 -1.79 -3.10
CA GLY A 111 4.46 -0.59 -2.26
C GLY A 111 3.10 -0.42 -1.60
N THR A 112 2.03 -1.01 -2.16
CA THR A 112 0.66 -0.69 -1.73
C THR A 112 -0.09 -1.90 -1.19
N CYS A 113 0.08 -3.07 -1.79
CA CYS A 113 -0.78 -4.24 -1.56
C CYS A 113 -0.10 -5.32 -0.71
N SER A 114 1.24 -5.43 -0.82
CA SER A 114 2.01 -6.52 -0.22
C SER A 114 1.99 -6.55 1.31
N THR A 115 1.70 -5.42 1.95
CA THR A 115 1.57 -5.34 3.42
C THR A 115 0.48 -6.28 3.96
N CYS A 116 -0.63 -6.43 3.23
CA CYS A 116 -1.73 -7.31 3.60
C CYS A 116 -1.66 -8.65 2.83
N HIS A 117 -1.42 -8.58 1.51
CA HIS A 117 -1.48 -9.76 0.65
C HIS A 117 -0.16 -10.52 0.54
N GLN A 118 0.91 -10.05 1.18
CA GLN A 118 2.28 -10.56 1.14
C GLN A 118 2.89 -10.47 -0.28
N PRO A 119 4.22 -10.44 -0.41
CA PRO A 119 4.89 -10.33 -1.71
C PRO A 119 4.61 -11.51 -2.66
N ASP A 120 4.31 -12.67 -2.10
CA ASP A 120 3.97 -13.90 -2.81
C ASP A 120 2.46 -14.07 -3.06
N GLY A 121 1.65 -13.10 -2.65
CA GLY A 121 0.20 -13.15 -2.77
C GLY A 121 -0.50 -14.16 -1.85
N ALA A 122 0.22 -14.74 -0.87
CA ALA A 122 -0.33 -15.77 0.03
C ALA A 122 -1.33 -15.21 1.06
N GLY A 123 -1.32 -13.90 1.29
CA GLY A 123 -2.14 -13.27 2.32
C GLY A 123 -1.74 -13.68 3.74
N LEU A 124 -2.67 -13.56 4.67
CA LEU A 124 -2.50 -14.00 6.04
C LEU A 124 -3.68 -14.91 6.42
N PRO A 125 -3.46 -16.19 6.72
CA PRO A 125 -4.53 -17.14 7.00
C PRO A 125 -5.49 -16.62 8.08
N GLY A 126 -6.79 -16.68 7.78
CA GLY A 126 -7.86 -16.23 8.67
C GLY A 126 -8.04 -14.70 8.77
N VAL A 127 -7.11 -13.92 8.21
CA VAL A 127 -7.16 -12.44 8.26
C VAL A 127 -7.26 -11.85 6.86
N PHE A 128 -6.26 -12.06 6.00
CA PHE A 128 -6.25 -11.54 4.65
C PHE A 128 -6.28 -12.68 3.62
N PRO A 129 -7.24 -12.68 2.70
CA PRO A 129 -7.36 -13.75 1.71
C PRO A 129 -6.16 -13.80 0.77
N PRO A 130 -5.76 -15.00 0.33
CA PRO A 130 -4.73 -15.15 -0.69
C PRO A 130 -5.22 -14.62 -2.04
N LEU A 131 -4.31 -13.96 -2.75
CA LEU A 131 -4.47 -13.65 -4.17
C LEU A 131 -3.88 -14.77 -5.03
N ALA A 132 -2.90 -15.51 -4.48
CA ALA A 132 -2.23 -16.61 -5.15
C ALA A 132 -3.21 -17.76 -5.42
N GLY A 133 -3.36 -18.13 -6.68
CA GLY A 133 -4.23 -19.22 -7.11
C GLY A 133 -5.70 -19.07 -6.70
N SER A 134 -6.16 -17.82 -6.45
CA SER A 134 -7.47 -17.54 -5.90
C SER A 134 -8.61 -17.99 -6.81
N ASP A 135 -9.47 -18.87 -6.30
CA ASP A 135 -10.71 -19.27 -6.96
C ASP A 135 -11.68 -18.09 -7.12
N PHE A 136 -11.70 -17.17 -6.15
CA PHE A 136 -12.50 -15.96 -6.21
C PHE A 136 -12.10 -15.04 -7.37
N ILE A 137 -10.79 -14.87 -7.63
CA ILE A 137 -10.30 -14.13 -8.79
C ILE A 137 -10.60 -14.88 -10.09
N LYS A 138 -10.42 -16.20 -10.11
CA LYS A 138 -10.69 -17.04 -11.27
C LYS A 138 -12.15 -17.01 -11.68
N ALA A 139 -13.07 -16.98 -10.72
CA ALA A 139 -14.51 -16.91 -10.98
C ALA A 139 -14.92 -15.61 -11.69
N ASN A 140 -14.33 -14.48 -11.33
CA ASN A 140 -14.62 -13.20 -11.97
C ASN A 140 -13.41 -12.24 -11.99
N PRO A 141 -12.47 -12.42 -12.93
CA PRO A 141 -11.27 -11.58 -13.02
C PRO A 141 -11.56 -10.11 -13.32
N LYS A 142 -12.72 -9.79 -13.93
CA LYS A 142 -13.12 -8.41 -14.24
C LYS A 142 -13.44 -7.58 -12.98
N ARG A 143 -13.66 -8.22 -11.83
CA ARG A 143 -13.90 -7.51 -10.56
C ARG A 143 -12.62 -6.97 -9.93
N VAL A 144 -11.44 -7.42 -10.35
CA VAL A 144 -10.16 -7.02 -9.74
C VAL A 144 -10.01 -5.50 -9.69
N PRO A 145 -10.16 -4.73 -10.79
CA PRO A 145 -10.06 -3.27 -10.73
C PRO A 145 -11.13 -2.62 -9.85
N GLN A 146 -12.34 -3.16 -9.81
CA GLN A 146 -13.43 -2.66 -8.96
C GLN A 146 -13.10 -2.85 -7.47
N ILE A 147 -12.57 -4.01 -7.09
CA ILE A 147 -12.16 -4.31 -5.71
C ILE A 147 -11.00 -3.42 -5.29
N ILE A 148 -10.02 -3.18 -6.17
CA ILE A 148 -8.91 -2.27 -5.89
C ILE A 148 -9.44 -0.87 -5.57
N LEU A 149 -10.34 -0.34 -6.39
CA LEU A 149 -10.83 1.03 -6.29
C LEU A 149 -11.78 1.26 -5.12
N HIS A 150 -12.70 0.34 -4.90
CA HIS A 150 -13.79 0.51 -3.93
C HIS A 150 -13.59 -0.28 -2.63
N GLY A 151 -12.53 -1.11 -2.59
CA GLY A 151 -12.36 -2.06 -1.50
C GLY A 151 -13.34 -3.23 -1.57
N LEU A 152 -13.33 -4.03 -0.51
CA LEU A 152 -14.23 -5.18 -0.39
C LEU A 152 -14.67 -5.31 1.07
N VAL A 153 -15.97 -5.34 1.30
CA VAL A 153 -16.59 -5.43 2.62
C VAL A 153 -17.48 -6.64 2.67
N GLY A 154 -17.49 -7.31 3.82
CA GLY A 154 -18.32 -8.48 4.07
C GLY A 154 -17.58 -9.81 3.90
N PRO A 155 -18.22 -10.91 4.25
CA PRO A 155 -17.62 -12.24 4.18
C PRO A 155 -17.35 -12.65 2.74
N VAL A 156 -16.16 -13.22 2.51
CA VAL A 156 -15.75 -13.81 1.24
C VAL A 156 -15.19 -15.20 1.48
N LYS A 157 -15.44 -16.10 0.54
CA LYS A 157 -14.81 -17.42 0.55
C LYS A 157 -13.73 -17.45 -0.52
N VAL A 158 -12.50 -17.79 -0.14
CA VAL A 158 -11.38 -17.91 -1.05
C VAL A 158 -10.65 -19.23 -0.78
N ASN A 159 -10.50 -20.03 -1.81
CA ASN A 159 -9.87 -21.36 -1.74
C ASN A 159 -10.49 -22.23 -0.62
N GLY A 160 -11.84 -22.19 -0.51
CA GLY A 160 -12.59 -22.95 0.48
C GLY A 160 -12.54 -22.44 1.92
N LYS A 161 -11.84 -21.32 2.19
CA LYS A 161 -11.75 -20.69 3.52
C LYS A 161 -12.55 -19.40 3.57
N ASP A 162 -13.17 -19.15 4.71
CA ASP A 162 -13.95 -17.94 4.94
C ASP A 162 -13.04 -16.81 5.49
N TYR A 163 -13.22 -15.61 4.96
CA TYR A 163 -12.56 -14.39 5.39
C TYR A 163 -13.61 -13.29 5.59
N ASN A 164 -13.46 -12.48 6.61
CA ASN A 164 -14.39 -11.40 6.94
C ASN A 164 -13.65 -10.12 7.36
N SER A 165 -12.59 -9.80 6.64
CA SER A 165 -11.82 -8.57 6.83
C SER A 165 -12.19 -7.54 5.76
N ASN A 166 -12.09 -6.27 6.12
CA ASN A 166 -12.35 -5.21 5.17
C ASN A 166 -11.08 -4.88 4.39
N MET A 167 -11.13 -4.98 3.07
CA MET A 167 -10.14 -4.38 2.20
C MET A 167 -10.47 -2.89 2.01
N PRO A 168 -9.58 -1.97 2.37
CA PRO A 168 -9.84 -0.54 2.18
C PRO A 168 -9.86 -0.18 0.70
N PRO A 169 -10.63 0.86 0.30
CA PRO A 169 -10.62 1.37 -1.06
C PRO A 169 -9.29 2.08 -1.37
N MET A 170 -8.77 1.87 -2.58
CA MET A 170 -7.58 2.54 -3.10
C MET A 170 -7.99 3.57 -4.17
N SER A 171 -8.99 4.39 -3.85
CA SER A 171 -9.59 5.36 -4.78
C SER A 171 -8.62 6.45 -5.26
N GLN A 172 -7.51 6.66 -4.53
CA GLN A 172 -6.44 7.61 -4.88
C GLN A 172 -5.58 7.13 -6.07
N LEU A 173 -5.58 5.84 -6.39
CA LEU A 173 -4.84 5.32 -7.53
C LEU A 173 -5.44 5.82 -8.85
N THR A 174 -4.59 6.17 -9.79
CA THR A 174 -5.00 6.51 -11.17
C THR A 174 -5.50 5.26 -11.92
N ASP A 175 -6.24 5.46 -13.00
CA ASP A 175 -6.74 4.35 -13.81
C ASP A 175 -5.60 3.52 -14.43
N ASP A 176 -4.48 4.16 -14.77
CA ASP A 176 -3.28 3.48 -15.27
C ASP A 176 -2.64 2.61 -14.18
N GLU A 177 -2.54 3.09 -12.94
CA GLU A 177 -2.01 2.31 -11.81
C GLU A 177 -2.91 1.12 -11.48
N VAL A 178 -4.21 1.31 -11.47
CA VAL A 178 -5.19 0.24 -11.26
C VAL A 178 -5.10 -0.82 -12.36
N ALA A 179 -4.98 -0.39 -13.61
CA ALA A 179 -4.78 -1.28 -14.76
C ALA A 179 -3.50 -2.12 -14.63
N ASN A 180 -2.40 -1.47 -14.22
CA ASN A 180 -1.11 -2.13 -14.04
C ASN A 180 -1.14 -3.14 -12.88
N ILE A 181 -1.67 -2.76 -11.72
CA ILE A 181 -1.82 -3.65 -10.56
C ILE A 181 -2.74 -4.83 -10.90
N GLY A 182 -3.90 -4.56 -11.51
CA GLY A 182 -4.85 -5.59 -11.92
C GLY A 182 -4.23 -6.58 -12.90
N THR A 183 -3.52 -6.10 -13.90
CA THR A 183 -2.81 -6.94 -14.87
C THR A 183 -1.73 -7.79 -14.19
N TYR A 184 -0.95 -7.21 -13.26
CA TYR A 184 0.04 -7.96 -12.49
C TYR A 184 -0.60 -9.07 -11.65
N VAL A 185 -1.64 -8.78 -10.89
CA VAL A 185 -2.35 -9.76 -10.05
C VAL A 185 -2.92 -10.91 -10.89
N LEU A 186 -3.54 -10.59 -12.01
CA LEU A 186 -4.10 -11.61 -12.91
C LEU A 186 -3.06 -12.53 -13.51
N ASN A 187 -1.82 -12.08 -13.70
CA ASN A 187 -0.75 -12.87 -14.33
C ASN A 187 0.29 -13.41 -13.35
N SER A 188 0.00 -13.31 -12.04
CA SER A 188 0.90 -13.78 -10.98
C SER A 188 0.32 -15.00 -10.27
N TRP A 189 1.18 -15.80 -9.68
CA TRP A 189 0.86 -16.86 -8.70
C TRP A 189 -0.21 -17.86 -9.17
N GLY A 190 -0.25 -18.20 -10.48
CA GLY A 190 -1.20 -19.18 -11.01
C GLY A 190 -2.63 -18.68 -11.16
N ASN A 191 -2.83 -17.38 -11.21
CA ASN A 191 -4.10 -16.76 -11.56
C ASN A 191 -4.44 -16.92 -13.07
N PRO A 192 -5.67 -16.62 -13.50
CA PRO A 192 -6.17 -16.99 -14.84
C PRO A 192 -5.47 -16.26 -16.00
N GLY A 193 -4.66 -15.26 -15.71
CA GLY A 193 -4.11 -14.38 -16.73
C GLY A 193 -5.11 -13.32 -17.18
N GLY A 194 -4.66 -12.46 -18.07
CA GLY A 194 -5.47 -11.39 -18.64
C GLY A 194 -4.76 -10.06 -18.65
N GLN A 195 -5.43 -9.06 -19.14
CA GLN A 195 -4.98 -7.68 -19.16
C GLN A 195 -6.14 -6.78 -18.74
N VAL A 196 -5.89 -5.83 -17.85
CA VAL A 196 -6.81 -4.78 -17.47
C VAL A 196 -6.41 -3.52 -18.24
N SER A 197 -7.34 -2.98 -19.02
CA SER A 197 -7.11 -1.73 -19.72
C SER A 197 -7.41 -0.53 -18.80
N LYS A 198 -6.89 0.65 -19.17
CA LYS A 198 -7.28 1.91 -18.53
C LYS A 198 -8.79 2.15 -18.59
N ALA A 199 -9.43 1.76 -19.69
CA ALA A 199 -10.88 1.88 -19.85
C ALA A 199 -11.64 0.96 -18.88
N ASP A 200 -11.13 -0.25 -18.62
CA ASP A 200 -11.71 -1.16 -17.60
C ASP A 200 -11.59 -0.56 -16.19
N ALA A 201 -10.45 0.05 -15.88
CA ALA A 201 -10.25 0.74 -14.59
C ALA A 201 -11.18 1.95 -14.43
N ALA A 202 -11.32 2.77 -15.48
CA ALA A 202 -12.24 3.91 -15.49
C ALA A 202 -13.71 3.44 -15.34
N ALA A 203 -14.09 2.39 -16.02
CA ALA A 203 -15.43 1.79 -15.88
C ALA A 203 -15.66 1.24 -14.47
N ALA A 204 -14.65 0.58 -13.90
CA ALA A 204 -14.69 0.08 -12.53
C ALA A 204 -14.83 1.23 -11.50
N ARG A 205 -14.18 2.36 -11.72
CA ARG A 205 -14.29 3.56 -10.87
C ARG A 205 -15.71 4.14 -10.87
N ALA A 206 -16.39 4.11 -12.00
CA ALA A 206 -17.77 4.57 -12.14
C ALA A 206 -18.80 3.56 -11.60
N ALA A 207 -18.40 2.31 -11.40
CA ALA A 207 -19.28 1.26 -10.91
C ALA A 207 -19.57 1.41 -9.40
N LYS A 208 -20.63 0.72 -8.92
CA LYS A 208 -20.89 0.63 -7.48
C LYS A 208 -19.85 -0.24 -6.78
N PRO A 209 -19.60 -0.02 -5.46
CA PRO A 209 -18.72 -0.88 -4.67
C PRO A 209 -19.13 -2.37 -4.79
N ALA A 210 -18.13 -3.24 -4.84
CA ALA A 210 -18.34 -4.67 -4.82
C ALA A 210 -18.62 -5.15 -3.39
N ASN A 211 -19.64 -6.01 -3.22
CA ASN A 211 -19.87 -6.69 -1.96
C ASN A 211 -19.27 -8.10 -1.99
N GLY A 212 -18.83 -8.60 -0.84
CA GLY A 212 -18.25 -9.94 -0.73
C GLY A 212 -19.20 -11.05 -1.20
N SER A 213 -20.50 -10.85 -1.02
CA SER A 213 -21.55 -11.79 -1.41
C SER A 213 -21.86 -11.88 -2.91
N ASP A 214 -21.33 -10.92 -3.73
CA ASP A 214 -21.64 -10.88 -5.17
C ASP A 214 -20.74 -11.83 -6.00
N GLY A 215 -19.98 -12.71 -5.36
CA GLY A 215 -18.96 -13.57 -5.98
C GLY A 215 -19.33 -15.05 -6.14
N HIS A 216 -20.59 -15.42 -5.87
CA HIS A 216 -21.09 -16.81 -6.02
C HIS A 216 -22.22 -16.89 -7.00
#